data_cf0ba3f976bcb33f9a07f33c50fda91d
#
_entry.id   cf0ba3f976bcb33f9a07f33c50fda91d
#
_cell.length_a   1.000
_cell.length_b   1.000
_cell.length_c   1.000
_cell.angle_alpha   90.00
_cell.angle_beta   90.00
_cell.angle_gamma   90.00
#
_symmetry.space_group_name_H-M   'P 1'
#
loop_
_entity.id
_entity.type
_entity.pdbx_description
1 polymer ?
#
loop_
_entity_poly.entity_id
_entity_poly.type
_entity_poly.pdbx_seq_one_letter_code
_entity_poly.pdbx_strand_id
1 'polypeptide(L)'
;MNGHIAFNEPGTDIWTDKLIIKVRINDVSVRQQYEDYKDHPNPEARYKSLDEVPRDALTMTCSAILMADKIFCMVPGQQKADAVKKAIEGEITNKLPASILRLHKDVSLYLDKESSSMLSVYVCQPLVTLKEVNFSLIFS
;
A
#
# COMPACT_ATOMS: atom_id res chain seq x y z
N MET A 1 -8.75 -3.99 4.60
CA MET A 1 -8.00 -3.03 3.77
C MET A 1 -8.07 -3.45 2.30
N ASN A 2 -7.97 -2.48 1.36
CA ASN A 2 -8.26 -2.70 -0.05
C ASN A 2 -7.04 -2.98 -0.94
N GLY A 3 -5.82 -3.06 -0.38
CA GLY A 3 -4.59 -3.35 -1.13
C GLY A 3 -4.18 -2.28 -2.15
N HIS A 4 -4.54 -1.02 -1.92
CA HIS A 4 -4.04 0.10 -2.71
C HIS A 4 -2.52 0.26 -2.55
N ILE A 5 -1.88 0.85 -3.55
CA ILE A 5 -0.47 1.28 -3.50
C ILE A 5 -0.38 2.73 -3.99
N ALA A 6 0.24 3.62 -3.22
CA ALA A 6 0.05 5.06 -3.35
C ALA A 6 -1.48 5.37 -3.35
N PHE A 7 -1.99 6.20 -4.24
CA PHE A 7 -3.43 6.38 -4.43
C PHE A 7 -4.00 5.56 -5.61
N ASN A 8 -3.31 4.48 -6.01
CA ASN A 8 -3.88 3.51 -6.94
C ASN A 8 -4.82 2.59 -6.19
N GLU A 9 -6.10 2.91 -6.21
CA GLU A 9 -7.15 2.19 -5.53
C GLU A 9 -7.69 1.02 -6.36
N PRO A 10 -8.45 0.07 -5.78
CA PRO A 10 -9.12 -0.98 -6.53
C PRO A 10 -9.91 -0.43 -7.71
N GLY A 11 -9.66 -0.98 -8.90
CA GLY A 11 -10.26 -0.52 -10.16
C GLY A 11 -9.41 0.48 -10.95
N THR A 12 -8.31 0.99 -10.39
CA THR A 12 -7.37 1.82 -11.15
C THR A 12 -6.78 1.01 -12.30
N ASP A 13 -6.54 1.66 -13.45
CA ASP A 13 -5.80 1.05 -14.55
C ASP A 13 -4.33 0.86 -14.15
N ILE A 14 -3.98 -0.38 -13.80
CA ILE A 14 -2.63 -0.74 -13.36
C ILE A 14 -1.63 -0.85 -14.51
N TRP A 15 -2.09 -0.77 -15.78
CA TRP A 15 -1.28 -0.91 -16.98
C TRP A 15 -1.17 0.38 -17.79
N THR A 16 -1.65 1.51 -17.27
CA THR A 16 -1.56 2.80 -17.96
C THR A 16 -0.11 3.15 -18.30
N ASP A 17 0.09 3.78 -19.45
CA ASP A 17 1.40 4.31 -19.90
C ASP A 17 1.79 5.63 -19.22
N LYS A 18 0.84 6.27 -18.52
CA LYS A 18 1.07 7.50 -17.78
C LYS A 18 1.86 7.22 -16.51
N LEU A 19 2.81 8.11 -16.17
CA LEU A 19 3.61 7.96 -14.95
C LEU A 19 2.93 8.57 -13.72
N ILE A 20 2.20 9.66 -13.91
CA ILE A 20 1.45 10.37 -12.88
C ILE A 20 0.04 10.63 -13.39
N ILE A 21 -0.93 10.36 -12.55
CA ILE A 21 -2.34 10.62 -12.84
C ILE A 21 -3.01 11.37 -11.69
N LYS A 22 -4.04 12.15 -12.04
CA LYS A 22 -4.99 12.67 -11.06
C LYS A 22 -6.04 11.60 -10.79
N VAL A 23 -6.27 11.31 -9.53
CA VAL A 23 -7.28 10.35 -9.07
C VAL A 23 -8.25 11.00 -8.11
N ARG A 24 -9.47 10.49 -8.08
CA ARG A 24 -10.42 10.81 -7.02
C ARG A 24 -10.31 9.75 -5.92
N ILE A 25 -10.07 10.22 -4.70
CA ILE A 25 -9.94 9.35 -3.53
C ILE A 25 -11.34 8.89 -3.11
N ASN A 26 -11.50 7.60 -2.83
CA ASN A 26 -12.77 7.05 -2.39
C ASN A 26 -13.09 7.42 -0.92
N ASP A 27 -14.35 7.25 -0.51
CA ASP A 27 -14.80 7.64 0.83
C ASP A 27 -14.13 6.87 1.96
N VAL A 28 -13.70 5.63 1.72
CA VAL A 28 -12.97 4.82 2.72
C VAL A 28 -11.60 5.44 2.99
N SER A 29 -10.88 5.80 1.93
CA SER A 29 -9.56 6.43 2.04
C SER A 29 -9.66 7.87 2.59
N VAL A 30 -10.71 8.61 2.26
CA VAL A 30 -10.98 9.92 2.85
C VAL A 30 -11.20 9.81 4.36
N ARG A 31 -12.00 8.83 4.81
CA ARG A 31 -12.20 8.59 6.24
C ARG A 31 -10.92 8.17 6.94
N GLN A 32 -10.13 7.29 6.32
CA GLN A 32 -8.84 6.88 6.86
C GLN A 32 -7.91 8.09 7.03
N GLN A 33 -7.80 8.95 6.03
CA GLN A 33 -7.00 10.18 6.11
C GLN A 33 -7.47 11.10 7.24
N TYR A 34 -8.78 11.26 7.40
CA TYR A 34 -9.33 12.05 8.50
C TYR A 34 -8.93 11.46 9.86
N GLU A 35 -9.10 10.15 10.06
CA GLU A 35 -8.76 9.47 11.31
C GLU A 35 -7.26 9.56 11.63
N ASP A 36 -6.40 9.47 10.60
CA ASP A 36 -4.95 9.54 10.77
C ASP A 36 -4.47 10.95 11.15
N TYR A 37 -5.19 11.99 10.76
CA TYR A 37 -4.75 13.38 10.89
C TYR A 37 -5.59 14.26 11.85
N LYS A 38 -6.77 13.85 12.29
CA LYS A 38 -7.62 14.65 13.20
C LYS A 38 -6.91 15.03 14.51
N ASP A 39 -6.03 14.16 15.01
CA ASP A 39 -5.27 14.34 16.26
C ASP A 39 -3.76 14.49 16.02
N HIS A 40 -3.36 14.85 14.79
CA HIS A 40 -1.94 15.01 14.44
C HIS A 40 -1.22 15.97 15.40
N PRO A 41 0.04 15.66 15.85
CA PRO A 41 0.79 16.53 16.77
C PRO A 41 0.92 17.97 16.32
N ASN A 42 1.14 18.21 15.01
CA ASN A 42 1.10 19.54 14.44
C ASN A 42 -0.35 19.97 14.17
N PRO A 43 -0.90 20.99 14.87
CA PRO A 43 -2.27 21.48 14.67
C PRO A 43 -2.59 21.94 13.25
N GLU A 44 -1.60 22.46 12.51
CA GLU A 44 -1.78 22.93 11.13
C GLU A 44 -2.00 21.79 10.14
N ALA A 45 -1.59 20.55 10.49
CA ALA A 45 -1.81 19.37 9.69
C ALA A 45 -3.13 18.67 9.99
N ARG A 46 -3.92 19.16 10.97
CA ARG A 46 -5.18 18.52 11.37
C ARG A 46 -6.32 18.88 10.44
N TYR A 47 -7.13 17.91 10.09
CA TYR A 47 -8.44 18.15 9.50
C TYR A 47 -9.48 18.36 10.60
N LYS A 48 -10.23 19.45 10.53
CA LYS A 48 -11.32 19.78 11.47
C LYS A 48 -12.59 18.98 11.15
N SER A 49 -12.76 18.58 9.90
CA SER A 49 -13.90 17.79 9.43
C SER A 49 -13.52 16.92 8.23
N LEU A 50 -14.37 15.93 7.91
CA LEU A 50 -14.21 15.11 6.70
C LEU A 50 -14.23 15.92 5.41
N ASP A 51 -14.89 17.08 5.40
CA ASP A 51 -15.02 17.93 4.21
C ASP A 51 -13.74 18.69 3.89
N GLU A 52 -12.83 18.82 4.87
CA GLU A 52 -11.51 19.41 4.66
C GLU A 52 -10.51 18.42 4.04
N VAL A 53 -10.81 17.13 4.04
CA VAL A 53 -9.94 16.12 3.44
C VAL A 53 -10.01 16.25 1.91
N PRO A 54 -8.87 16.43 1.23
CA PRO A 54 -8.85 16.49 -0.23
C PRO A 54 -9.48 15.25 -0.88
N ARG A 55 -10.34 15.50 -1.87
CA ARG A 55 -11.02 14.44 -2.62
C ARG A 55 -10.27 14.02 -3.89
N ASP A 56 -9.31 14.84 -4.29
CA ASP A 56 -8.47 14.58 -5.46
C ASP A 56 -7.00 14.52 -5.03
N ALA A 57 -6.23 13.64 -5.65
CA ALA A 57 -4.79 13.53 -5.45
C ALA A 57 -4.05 13.28 -6.77
N LEU A 58 -2.78 13.65 -6.79
CA LEU A 58 -1.84 13.18 -7.81
C LEU A 58 -1.14 11.92 -7.27
N THR A 59 -1.04 10.91 -8.10
CA THR A 59 -0.37 9.66 -7.72
C THR A 59 0.58 9.17 -8.79
N MET A 60 1.68 8.56 -8.37
CA MET A 60 2.46 7.69 -9.25
C MET A 60 1.60 6.48 -9.61
N THR A 61 1.59 6.12 -10.88
CA THR A 61 0.88 4.94 -11.36
C THR A 61 1.60 3.65 -10.98
N CYS A 62 0.91 2.53 -11.09
CA CYS A 62 1.52 1.21 -10.93
C CYS A 62 2.68 1.00 -11.91
N SER A 63 2.51 1.41 -13.17
CA SER A 63 3.58 1.35 -14.19
C SER A 63 4.81 2.16 -13.79
N ALA A 64 4.62 3.39 -13.27
CA ALA A 64 5.72 4.22 -12.79
C ALA A 64 6.46 3.58 -11.59
N ILE A 65 5.73 2.97 -10.66
CA ILE A 65 6.33 2.26 -9.52
C ILE A 65 7.20 1.10 -10.00
N LEU A 66 6.74 0.34 -11.00
CA LEU A 66 7.49 -0.79 -11.57
C LEU A 66 8.74 -0.38 -12.34
N MET A 67 8.91 0.90 -12.69
CA MET A 67 10.13 1.41 -13.36
C MET A 67 11.32 1.61 -12.40
N ALA A 68 11.11 1.51 -11.10
CA ALA A 68 12.20 1.61 -10.14
C ALA A 68 13.23 0.49 -10.33
N ASP A 69 14.50 0.74 -10.01
CA ASP A 69 15.51 -0.32 -10.02
C ASP A 69 15.30 -1.31 -8.88
N LYS A 70 14.85 -0.80 -7.73
CA LYS A 70 14.58 -1.57 -6.52
C LYS A 70 13.41 -0.98 -5.74
N ILE A 71 12.59 -1.85 -5.17
CA ILE A 71 11.44 -1.45 -4.35
C ILE A 71 11.60 -2.00 -2.93
N PHE A 72 11.45 -1.12 -1.94
CA PHE A 72 11.32 -1.47 -0.53
C PHE A 72 9.90 -1.17 -0.09
N CYS A 73 9.15 -2.19 0.29
CA CYS A 73 7.77 -2.05 0.74
C CYS A 73 7.65 -2.52 2.19
N MET A 74 7.22 -1.62 3.08
CA MET A 74 7.03 -1.90 4.50
C MET A 74 5.54 -1.91 4.82
N VAL A 75 5.05 -3.02 5.38
CA VAL A 75 3.61 -3.23 5.61
C VAL A 75 3.37 -3.77 7.01
N PRO A 76 3.37 -2.93 8.05
CA PRO A 76 3.13 -3.35 9.42
C PRO A 76 1.64 -3.45 9.77
N GLY A 77 1.34 -4.29 10.76
CA GLY A 77 0.07 -4.33 11.48
C GLY A 77 -0.95 -5.34 10.98
N GLN A 78 -1.70 -5.90 11.94
CA GLN A 78 -2.69 -6.96 11.74
C GLN A 78 -3.74 -6.63 10.67
N GLN A 79 -4.18 -5.38 10.57
CA GLN A 79 -5.19 -4.95 9.59
C GLN A 79 -4.73 -5.08 8.13
N LYS A 80 -3.45 -5.31 7.90
CA LYS A 80 -2.85 -5.52 6.56
C LYS A 80 -2.78 -6.99 6.17
N ALA A 81 -2.92 -7.95 7.11
CA ALA A 81 -2.64 -9.36 6.88
C ALA A 81 -3.42 -9.97 5.69
N ASP A 82 -4.72 -9.69 5.57
CA ASP A 82 -5.53 -10.18 4.44
C ASP A 82 -5.07 -9.58 3.09
N ALA A 83 -4.74 -8.29 3.05
CA ALA A 83 -4.25 -7.64 1.84
C ALA A 83 -2.85 -8.16 1.46
N VAL A 84 -1.97 -8.38 2.42
CA VAL A 84 -0.64 -8.98 2.23
C VAL A 84 -0.79 -10.39 1.64
N LYS A 85 -1.62 -11.25 2.25
CA LYS A 85 -1.88 -12.59 1.73
C LYS A 85 -2.35 -12.56 0.27
N LYS A 86 -3.37 -11.74 -0.02
CA LYS A 86 -3.92 -11.62 -1.38
C LYS A 86 -2.91 -11.06 -2.38
N ALA A 87 -2.08 -10.10 -1.95
CA ALA A 87 -1.06 -9.51 -2.83
C ALA A 87 0.05 -10.50 -3.19
N ILE A 88 0.43 -11.39 -2.26
CA ILE A 88 1.54 -12.34 -2.45
C ILE A 88 1.03 -13.64 -3.08
N GLU A 89 -0.07 -14.20 -2.59
CA GLU A 89 -0.53 -15.55 -2.95
C GLU A 89 -1.70 -15.53 -3.95
N GLY A 90 -2.42 -14.40 -4.07
CA GLY A 90 -3.57 -14.27 -4.97
C GLY A 90 -3.22 -13.93 -6.41
N GLU A 91 -4.22 -13.56 -7.19
CA GLU A 91 -4.05 -13.12 -8.57
C GLU A 91 -3.47 -11.70 -8.65
N ILE A 92 -2.72 -11.41 -9.71
CA ILE A 92 -2.31 -10.05 -10.06
C ILE A 92 -3.50 -9.36 -10.73
N THR A 93 -4.05 -8.36 -10.08
CA THR A 93 -5.31 -7.76 -10.51
C THR A 93 -5.41 -6.29 -10.10
N ASN A 94 -6.14 -5.50 -10.90
CA ASN A 94 -6.45 -4.11 -10.54
C ASN A 94 -7.42 -3.99 -9.33
N LYS A 95 -8.07 -5.07 -8.92
CA LYS A 95 -8.86 -5.10 -7.67
C LYS A 95 -7.99 -5.09 -6.42
N LEU A 96 -6.71 -5.41 -6.57
CA LEU A 96 -5.69 -5.36 -5.53
C LEU A 96 -4.39 -4.79 -6.13
N PRO A 97 -4.28 -3.48 -6.34
CA PRO A 97 -3.14 -2.87 -7.05
C PRO A 97 -1.76 -3.26 -6.52
N ALA A 98 -1.61 -3.46 -5.21
CA ALA A 98 -0.35 -3.92 -4.61
C ALA A 98 0.13 -5.29 -5.14
N SER A 99 -0.73 -6.10 -5.76
CA SER A 99 -0.35 -7.38 -6.35
C SER A 99 0.65 -7.25 -7.51
N ILE A 100 0.70 -6.07 -8.16
CA ILE A 100 1.65 -5.79 -9.24
C ILE A 100 3.11 -5.83 -8.79
N LEU A 101 3.39 -5.64 -7.51
CA LEU A 101 4.76 -5.68 -6.98
C LEU A 101 5.45 -7.00 -7.30
N ARG A 102 4.70 -8.09 -7.48
CA ARG A 102 5.21 -9.40 -7.88
C ARG A 102 5.78 -9.44 -9.30
N LEU A 103 5.50 -8.43 -10.13
CA LEU A 103 6.05 -8.32 -11.50
C LEU A 103 7.40 -7.61 -11.52
N HIS A 104 7.79 -6.99 -10.42
CA HIS A 104 9.04 -6.25 -10.37
C HIS A 104 10.23 -7.18 -10.07
N LYS A 105 11.36 -6.94 -10.72
CA LYS A 105 12.57 -7.78 -10.66
C LYS A 105 13.27 -7.80 -9.29
N ASP A 106 13.13 -6.74 -8.48
CA ASP A 106 13.80 -6.60 -7.20
C ASP A 106 12.91 -5.87 -6.18
N VAL A 107 12.08 -6.65 -5.47
CA VAL A 107 11.20 -6.15 -4.39
C VAL A 107 11.62 -6.79 -3.08
N SER A 108 11.86 -5.96 -2.07
CA SER A 108 11.98 -6.39 -0.68
C SER A 108 10.72 -5.98 0.08
N LEU A 109 9.96 -6.98 0.54
CA LEU A 109 8.75 -6.76 1.34
C LEU A 109 9.06 -7.02 2.81
N TYR A 110 8.90 -5.98 3.63
CA TYR A 110 9.14 -6.02 5.07
C TYR A 110 7.81 -6.13 5.80
N LEU A 111 7.64 -7.19 6.57
CA LEU A 111 6.43 -7.52 7.30
C LEU A 111 6.78 -7.69 8.79
N ASP A 112 5.82 -7.37 9.65
CA ASP A 112 5.84 -7.82 11.03
C ASP A 112 5.07 -9.14 11.20
N LYS A 113 5.10 -9.69 12.40
CA LYS A 113 4.42 -10.94 12.75
C LYS A 113 2.91 -10.85 12.48
N GLU A 114 2.33 -9.70 12.76
CA GLU A 114 0.91 -9.43 12.63
C GLU A 114 0.48 -9.36 11.18
N SER A 115 1.19 -8.61 10.34
CA SER A 115 0.87 -8.47 8.92
C SER A 115 1.17 -9.74 8.09
N SER A 116 2.11 -10.57 8.55
CA SER A 116 2.43 -11.86 7.90
C SER A 116 1.57 -13.03 8.39
N SER A 117 0.74 -12.84 9.41
CA SER A 117 0.03 -13.92 10.12
C SER A 117 -0.89 -14.79 9.27
N MET A 118 -1.32 -14.31 8.11
CA MET A 118 -2.20 -15.05 7.19
C MET A 118 -1.46 -15.68 6.00
N LEU A 119 -0.14 -15.48 5.88
CA LEU A 119 0.64 -16.08 4.81
C LEU A 119 0.74 -17.60 4.99
N SER A 120 0.66 -18.34 3.88
CA SER A 120 0.93 -19.77 3.87
C SER A 120 2.44 -20.01 3.97
N VAL A 121 2.86 -20.98 4.78
CA VAL A 121 4.27 -21.25 5.14
C VAL A 121 5.18 -21.58 3.93
N TYR A 122 4.62 -21.79 2.76
CA TYR A 122 5.33 -22.30 1.57
C TYR A 122 5.51 -21.27 0.43
N VAL A 123 5.35 -19.97 0.69
CA VAL A 123 5.52 -18.98 -0.39
C VAL A 123 6.99 -18.59 -0.53
N CYS A 124 7.79 -19.48 -1.10
CA CYS A 124 9.04 -19.11 -1.76
C CYS A 124 8.73 -18.66 -3.19
N GLN A 125 8.35 -17.41 -3.38
CA GLN A 125 8.34 -16.83 -4.73
C GLN A 125 9.71 -16.20 -5.02
N PRO A 126 10.36 -16.57 -6.15
CA PRO A 126 11.72 -16.11 -6.44
C PRO A 126 11.87 -14.62 -6.68
N LEU A 127 10.76 -13.89 -6.84
CA LEU A 127 10.74 -12.47 -7.18
C LEU A 127 10.47 -11.53 -5.99
N VAL A 128 10.03 -12.04 -4.85
CA VAL A 128 9.74 -11.21 -3.67
C VAL A 128 10.57 -11.71 -2.49
N THR A 129 11.48 -10.88 -2.00
CA THR A 129 12.21 -11.18 -0.77
C THR A 129 11.36 -10.77 0.42
N LEU A 130 10.86 -11.74 1.19
CA LEU A 130 10.16 -11.50 2.44
C LEU A 130 11.19 -11.29 3.55
N LYS A 131 11.03 -10.22 4.31
CA LYS A 131 11.84 -9.93 5.50
C LYS A 131 10.91 -9.67 6.68
N GLU A 132 11.07 -10.45 7.72
CA GLU A 132 10.42 -10.19 9.00
C GLU A 132 11.16 -9.07 9.71
N VAL A 133 10.45 -8.05 10.16
CA VAL A 133 11.01 -6.91 10.87
C VAL A 133 10.21 -6.65 12.14
N ASN A 134 10.92 -6.46 13.24
CA ASN A 134 10.31 -5.98 14.47
C ASN A 134 10.26 -4.45 14.43
N PHE A 135 9.15 -3.89 14.01
CA PHE A 135 8.98 -2.44 13.86
C PHE A 135 9.03 -1.66 15.19
N SER A 136 8.87 -2.33 16.35
CA SER A 136 8.97 -1.67 17.66
C SER A 136 10.36 -1.11 17.96
N LEU A 137 11.39 -1.57 17.25
CA LEU A 137 12.77 -1.11 17.40
C LEU A 137 13.13 0.09 16.50
N ILE A 138 12.27 0.46 15.56
CA ILE A 138 12.56 1.51 14.56
C ILE A 138 12.04 2.88 15.01
N PHE A 139 11.09 2.91 15.94
CA PHE A 139 10.39 4.12 16.42
C PHE A 139 10.57 4.37 17.93
N SER A 140 11.59 3.80 18.56
CA SER A 140 11.98 4.07 19.97
C SER A 140 12.99 5.20 20.06
#